data_69261a3007c8f08789296da9d76790d6
#
_entry.id   69261a3007c8f08789296da9d76790d6
#
_cell.length_a   1.000
_cell.length_b   1.000
_cell.length_c   1.000
_cell.angle_alpha   90.00
_cell.angle_beta   90.00
_cell.angle_gamma   90.00
#
_symmetry.space_group_name_H-M   'P 1'
#
loop_
_entity.id
_entity.type
_entity.pdbx_description
1 polymer ?
#
loop_
_entity_poly.entity_id
_entity_poly.type
_entity_poly.pdbx_seq_one_letter_code
_entity_poly.pdbx_strand_id
1 'polypeptide(L)'
;MKVDGYKNITIATIFAVFLLQTIWLYNSFSVAVNKLTADVNAFFIQCLFKELDGRFANIPPDAQIQGSNNPNPKYDNYEYINNGIFNLCHKDVNFHQLTKILSRNIKQTNMPNTYILYKVTNKKKSIVYKNNSFYTTKIGAIKSEIIPTRIDGSQGIQIEFANPISLYFHELGLLIFISFILCILAFTCIMKQVAIIRTQQKNARIQKDFSYAMIHDMKTPLSTISMGINTLTVPSVGENKKLRTKYLTVIRNENKHLYQLINRILTISKFESGKLILNKTIINLEQLLNNIEGNFEVNSQKNITFKNIINESLVFADEEYLNEVFYNLIDNS
;
A
#
# COMPACT_ATOMS: atom_id res chain seq x y z
N MET A 1 -20.26 15.80 7.29
CA MET A 1 -19.61 16.36 6.09
C MET A 1 -18.09 16.10 5.96
N LYS A 2 -17.30 15.94 7.04
CA LYS A 2 -15.83 15.69 6.92
C LYS A 2 -15.43 14.23 6.64
N VAL A 3 -16.29 13.25 6.92
CA VAL A 3 -15.95 11.81 6.77
C VAL A 3 -15.84 11.38 5.29
N ASP A 4 -16.69 11.94 4.44
CA ASP A 4 -16.69 11.61 3.01
C ASP A 4 -15.47 12.21 2.28
N GLY A 5 -14.93 13.31 2.75
CA GLY A 5 -13.71 13.92 2.22
C GLY A 5 -12.49 13.01 2.38
N TYR A 6 -12.30 12.40 3.55
CA TYR A 6 -11.16 11.49 3.78
C TYR A 6 -11.25 10.19 2.97
N LYS A 7 -12.47 9.65 2.80
CA LYS A 7 -12.68 8.49 1.91
C LYS A 7 -12.29 8.79 0.48
N ASN A 8 -12.74 9.95 -0.04
CA ASN A 8 -12.44 10.36 -1.40
C ASN A 8 -10.94 10.60 -1.62
N ILE A 9 -10.25 11.22 -0.65
CA ILE A 9 -8.79 11.41 -0.69
C ILE A 9 -8.07 10.05 -0.67
N THR A 10 -8.48 9.12 0.20
CA THR A 10 -7.88 7.78 0.26
C THR A 10 -8.06 7.03 -1.06
N ILE A 11 -9.26 7.05 -1.65
CA ILE A 11 -9.53 6.42 -2.95
C ILE A 11 -8.69 7.08 -4.05
N ALA A 12 -8.60 8.40 -4.08
CA ALA A 12 -7.78 9.14 -5.04
C ALA A 12 -6.29 8.80 -4.91
N THR A 13 -5.78 8.66 -3.69
CA THR A 13 -4.39 8.26 -3.43
C THR A 13 -4.11 6.84 -3.93
N ILE A 14 -5.00 5.88 -3.65
CA ILE A 14 -4.89 4.50 -4.17
C ILE A 14 -4.86 4.50 -5.69
N PHE A 15 -5.77 5.23 -6.30
CA PHE A 15 -5.85 5.32 -7.76
C PHE A 15 -4.59 5.96 -8.36
N ALA A 16 -4.08 7.03 -7.76
CA ALA A 16 -2.85 7.70 -8.21
C ALA A 16 -1.62 6.78 -8.12
N VAL A 17 -1.46 6.03 -7.02
CA VAL A 17 -0.36 5.07 -6.85
C VAL A 17 -0.45 3.96 -7.89
N PHE A 18 -1.65 3.40 -8.11
CA PHE A 18 -1.87 2.35 -9.10
C PHE A 18 -1.61 2.83 -10.52
N LEU A 19 -2.05 4.04 -10.86
CA LEU A 19 -1.83 4.66 -12.17
C LEU A 19 -0.33 4.92 -12.40
N LEU A 20 0.38 5.47 -11.43
CA LEU A 20 1.83 5.68 -11.50
C LEU A 20 2.59 4.36 -11.72
N GLN A 21 2.24 3.30 -10.99
CA GLN A 21 2.86 1.99 -11.17
C GLN A 21 2.57 1.39 -12.54
N THR A 22 1.35 1.55 -13.05
CA THR A 22 0.98 1.06 -14.38
C THR A 22 1.79 1.77 -15.47
N ILE A 23 1.93 3.11 -15.40
CA ILE A 23 2.74 3.89 -16.33
C ILE A 23 4.22 3.48 -16.25
N TRP A 24 4.74 3.33 -15.03
CA TRP A 24 6.15 2.94 -14.83
C TRP A 24 6.41 1.53 -15.38
N LEU A 25 5.52 0.56 -15.12
CA LEU A 25 5.64 -0.80 -15.63
C LEU A 25 5.58 -0.84 -17.17
N TYR A 26 4.67 -0.06 -17.77
CA TYR A 26 4.56 0.06 -19.23
C TYR A 26 5.83 0.63 -19.85
N ASN A 27 6.38 1.70 -19.29
CA ASN A 27 7.63 2.29 -19.76
C ASN A 27 8.80 1.31 -19.62
N SER A 28 8.92 0.64 -18.49
CA SER A 28 9.98 -0.36 -18.26
C SER A 28 9.87 -1.53 -19.25
N PHE A 29 8.65 -2.00 -19.51
CA PHE A 29 8.39 -3.02 -20.52
C PHE A 29 8.79 -2.56 -21.93
N SER A 30 8.45 -1.33 -22.31
CA SER A 30 8.82 -0.77 -23.61
C SER A 30 10.34 -0.67 -23.79
N VAL A 31 11.05 -0.20 -22.76
CA VAL A 31 12.52 -0.14 -22.77
C VAL A 31 13.15 -1.54 -22.89
N ALA A 32 12.64 -2.51 -22.15
CA ALA A 32 13.12 -3.89 -22.21
C ALA A 32 12.90 -4.53 -23.58
N VAL A 33 11.72 -4.32 -24.19
CA VAL A 33 11.43 -4.82 -25.55
C VAL A 33 12.40 -4.22 -26.56
N ASN A 34 12.67 -2.91 -26.50
CA ASN A 34 13.60 -2.25 -27.40
C ASN A 34 15.03 -2.78 -27.23
N LYS A 35 15.48 -2.97 -25.97
CA LYS A 35 16.79 -3.58 -25.68
C LYS A 35 16.88 -4.99 -26.23
N LEU A 36 15.91 -5.84 -25.94
CA LEU A 36 15.87 -7.23 -26.44
C LEU A 36 15.83 -7.29 -27.97
N THR A 37 15.14 -6.36 -28.63
CA THR A 37 15.13 -6.28 -30.10
C THR A 37 16.52 -5.91 -30.63
N ALA A 38 17.23 -4.98 -29.97
CA ALA A 38 18.60 -4.61 -30.34
C ALA A 38 19.58 -5.79 -30.13
N ASP A 39 19.44 -6.53 -29.01
CA ASP A 39 20.25 -7.72 -28.72
C ASP A 39 20.02 -8.83 -29.76
N VAL A 40 18.76 -9.06 -30.16
CA VAL A 40 18.40 -10.02 -31.22
C VAL A 40 18.98 -9.58 -32.57
N ASN A 41 18.93 -8.29 -32.89
CA ASN A 41 19.53 -7.77 -34.12
C ASN A 41 21.03 -8.01 -34.13
N ALA A 42 21.75 -7.64 -33.07
CA ALA A 42 23.18 -7.83 -32.95
C ALA A 42 23.58 -9.31 -33.08
N PHE A 43 22.86 -10.18 -32.33
CA PHE A 43 23.04 -11.63 -32.41
C PHE A 43 22.86 -12.15 -33.86
N PHE A 44 21.78 -11.72 -34.50
CA PHE A 44 21.46 -12.21 -35.85
C PHE A 44 22.45 -11.74 -36.88
N ILE A 45 22.87 -10.44 -36.84
CA ILE A 45 23.91 -9.89 -37.70
C ILE A 45 25.20 -10.69 -37.53
N GLN A 46 25.63 -10.98 -36.31
CA GLN A 46 26.81 -11.80 -36.04
C GLN A 46 26.74 -13.19 -36.68
N CYS A 47 25.55 -13.82 -36.62
CA CYS A 47 25.34 -15.12 -37.27
C CYS A 47 25.39 -15.02 -38.80
N LEU A 48 24.89 -13.94 -39.38
CA LEU A 48 24.95 -13.69 -40.82
C LEU A 48 26.38 -13.45 -41.29
N PHE A 49 27.21 -12.73 -40.53
CA PHE A 49 28.63 -12.57 -40.85
C PHE A 49 29.39 -13.90 -40.79
N LYS A 50 29.12 -14.76 -39.81
CA LYS A 50 29.74 -16.10 -39.75
C LYS A 50 29.33 -16.97 -40.92
N GLU A 51 28.13 -16.82 -41.46
CA GLU A 51 27.68 -17.52 -42.65
C GLU A 51 28.39 -16.95 -43.88
N LEU A 52 28.53 -15.62 -43.95
CA LEU A 52 29.23 -14.89 -45.00
C LEU A 52 30.69 -15.34 -45.09
N ASP A 53 31.41 -15.44 -43.96
CA ASP A 53 32.81 -15.90 -43.89
C ASP A 53 32.97 -17.27 -44.54
N GLY A 54 32.04 -18.18 -44.36
CA GLY A 54 32.04 -19.48 -45.03
C GLY A 54 31.91 -19.42 -46.55
N ARG A 55 31.35 -18.33 -47.10
CA ARG A 55 31.26 -18.11 -48.55
C ARG A 55 32.50 -17.40 -49.13
N PHE A 56 33.20 -16.60 -48.30
CA PHE A 56 34.45 -15.92 -48.70
C PHE A 56 35.53 -16.88 -49.18
N ALA A 57 35.64 -18.07 -48.62
CA ALA A 57 36.60 -19.08 -49.03
C ALA A 57 36.51 -19.47 -50.52
N ASN A 58 35.42 -19.13 -51.20
CA ASN A 58 35.19 -19.47 -52.60
C ASN A 58 35.29 -18.24 -53.52
N ILE A 59 35.79 -17.07 -53.04
CA ILE A 59 35.93 -15.84 -53.83
C ILE A 59 37.33 -15.80 -54.42
N PRO A 60 37.49 -15.36 -55.67
CA PRO A 60 38.80 -15.15 -56.27
C PRO A 60 39.63 -14.13 -55.46
N PRO A 61 40.98 -14.34 -55.30
CA PRO A 61 41.81 -13.46 -54.48
C PRO A 61 41.82 -12.00 -54.94
N ASP A 62 41.56 -11.77 -56.20
CA ASP A 62 41.63 -10.43 -56.84
C ASP A 62 40.27 -9.72 -56.89
N ALA A 63 39.23 -10.31 -56.26
CA ALA A 63 37.90 -9.78 -56.30
C ALA A 63 37.79 -8.52 -55.39
N GLN A 64 37.31 -7.41 -55.95
CA GLN A 64 37.00 -6.20 -55.20
C GLN A 64 35.52 -6.12 -54.90
N ILE A 65 35.18 -5.98 -53.63
CA ILE A 65 33.80 -5.76 -53.16
C ILE A 65 33.65 -4.30 -52.78
N GLN A 66 32.67 -3.65 -53.37
CA GLN A 66 32.37 -2.24 -53.07
C GLN A 66 31.71 -2.15 -51.68
N GLY A 67 32.32 -1.39 -50.76
CA GLY A 67 31.76 -1.06 -49.45
C GLY A 67 30.80 0.14 -49.50
N SER A 68 30.21 0.46 -48.37
CA SER A 68 29.40 1.66 -48.21
C SER A 68 30.28 2.91 -48.03
N ASN A 69 29.85 4.03 -48.59
CA ASN A 69 30.44 5.36 -48.32
C ASN A 69 29.86 5.94 -46.98
N ASN A 70 28.96 5.27 -46.30
CA ASN A 70 28.40 5.72 -45.05
C ASN A 70 29.36 5.39 -43.89
N PRO A 71 29.81 6.38 -43.10
CA PRO A 71 30.72 6.14 -41.96
C PRO A 71 30.10 5.27 -40.84
N ASN A 72 28.76 5.19 -40.77
CA ASN A 72 28.03 4.37 -39.78
C ASN A 72 26.91 3.55 -40.46
N PRO A 73 27.27 2.48 -41.18
CA PRO A 73 26.27 1.64 -41.83
C PRO A 73 25.43 0.88 -40.79
N LYS A 74 24.12 0.87 -41.00
CA LYS A 74 23.17 0.29 -40.01
C LYS A 74 23.40 -1.20 -39.72
N TYR A 75 23.99 -1.93 -40.68
CA TYR A 75 24.22 -3.37 -40.56
C TYR A 75 25.69 -3.73 -40.85
N ASP A 76 26.61 -2.93 -40.38
CA ASP A 76 28.06 -3.14 -40.53
C ASP A 76 28.47 -3.48 -41.99
N ASN A 77 27.81 -2.86 -42.97
CA ASN A 77 27.99 -3.11 -44.40
C ASN A 77 27.57 -4.51 -44.89
N TYR A 78 26.85 -5.30 -44.12
CA TYR A 78 26.46 -6.66 -44.52
C TYR A 78 25.77 -6.69 -45.89
N GLU A 79 24.86 -5.75 -46.18
CA GLU A 79 24.11 -5.66 -47.43
C GLU A 79 25.05 -5.42 -48.64
N TYR A 80 26.07 -4.60 -48.49
CA TYR A 80 27.03 -4.30 -49.56
C TYR A 80 27.90 -5.50 -49.85
N ILE A 81 28.48 -6.13 -48.82
CA ILE A 81 29.33 -7.31 -48.93
C ILE A 81 28.55 -8.50 -49.48
N ASN A 82 27.35 -8.76 -48.97
CA ASN A 82 26.51 -9.86 -49.46
C ASN A 82 26.10 -9.65 -50.93
N ASN A 83 25.74 -8.43 -51.31
CA ASN A 83 25.40 -8.09 -52.70
C ASN A 83 26.64 -8.25 -53.62
N GLY A 84 27.83 -7.85 -53.17
CA GLY A 84 29.07 -8.05 -53.90
C GLY A 84 29.38 -9.52 -54.17
N ILE A 85 29.28 -10.38 -53.15
CA ILE A 85 29.45 -11.83 -53.29
C ILE A 85 28.43 -12.43 -54.28
N PHE A 86 27.18 -11.97 -54.21
CA PHE A 86 26.17 -12.44 -55.15
C PHE A 86 26.49 -12.07 -56.59
N ASN A 87 26.94 -10.85 -56.83
CA ASN A 87 27.31 -10.39 -58.18
C ASN A 87 28.51 -11.15 -58.75
N LEU A 88 29.49 -11.49 -57.90
CA LEU A 88 30.72 -12.21 -58.29
C LEU A 88 30.48 -13.71 -58.48
N CYS A 89 29.78 -14.34 -57.59
CA CYS A 89 29.68 -15.81 -57.50
C CYS A 89 28.29 -16.36 -57.79
N HIS A 90 27.27 -15.52 -57.97
CA HIS A 90 25.85 -15.88 -58.09
C HIS A 90 25.34 -16.76 -56.91
N LYS A 91 26.01 -16.68 -55.72
CA LYS A 91 25.64 -17.41 -54.51
C LYS A 91 24.89 -16.51 -53.57
N ASP A 92 23.62 -16.88 -53.29
CA ASP A 92 22.77 -16.24 -52.27
C ASP A 92 23.10 -16.83 -50.88
N VAL A 93 22.49 -16.28 -49.82
CA VAL A 93 22.64 -16.74 -48.45
C VAL A 93 22.31 -18.25 -48.33
N ASN A 94 23.24 -19.01 -47.72
CA ASN A 94 23.06 -20.43 -47.52
C ASN A 94 22.27 -20.69 -46.20
N PHE A 95 20.95 -20.85 -46.32
CA PHE A 95 20.07 -21.05 -45.16
C PHE A 95 20.41 -22.33 -44.40
N HIS A 96 20.90 -23.38 -45.03
CA HIS A 96 21.32 -24.59 -44.33
C HIS A 96 22.52 -24.36 -43.42
N GLN A 97 23.51 -23.64 -43.90
CA GLN A 97 24.68 -23.23 -43.09
C GLN A 97 24.29 -22.26 -42.00
N LEU A 98 23.43 -21.26 -42.31
CA LEU A 98 22.93 -20.28 -41.35
C LEU A 98 22.18 -20.96 -40.19
N THR A 99 21.33 -21.97 -40.47
CA THR A 99 20.60 -22.69 -39.40
C THR A 99 21.54 -23.50 -38.49
N LYS A 100 22.66 -24.08 -39.03
CA LYS A 100 23.67 -24.71 -38.21
C LYS A 100 24.39 -23.71 -37.29
N ILE A 101 24.75 -22.55 -37.83
CA ILE A 101 25.39 -21.45 -37.08
C ILE A 101 24.44 -20.95 -35.97
N LEU A 102 23.19 -20.69 -36.30
CA LEU A 102 22.16 -20.27 -35.35
C LEU A 102 21.98 -21.29 -34.24
N SER A 103 21.82 -22.57 -34.55
CA SER A 103 21.63 -23.63 -33.56
C SER A 103 22.81 -23.78 -32.62
N ARG A 104 24.02 -23.56 -33.08
CA ARG A 104 25.27 -23.59 -32.28
C ARG A 104 25.36 -22.35 -31.39
N ASN A 105 25.14 -21.15 -31.93
CA ASN A 105 25.26 -19.90 -31.18
C ASN A 105 24.13 -19.73 -30.17
N ILE A 106 22.90 -20.17 -30.46
CA ILE A 106 21.76 -20.15 -29.50
C ILE A 106 22.09 -20.98 -28.26
N LYS A 107 22.79 -22.14 -28.41
CA LYS A 107 23.20 -22.96 -27.25
C LYS A 107 24.25 -22.28 -26.37
N GLN A 108 25.02 -21.33 -26.91
CA GLN A 108 26.06 -20.59 -26.20
C GLN A 108 25.57 -19.25 -25.63
N THR A 109 24.37 -18.85 -26.01
CA THR A 109 23.73 -17.60 -25.58
C THR A 109 22.41 -17.90 -24.91
N ASN A 110 21.85 -16.96 -24.16
CA ASN A 110 20.55 -17.11 -23.53
C ASN A 110 19.36 -16.91 -24.50
N MET A 111 19.59 -17.04 -25.82
CA MET A 111 18.52 -16.86 -26.80
C MET A 111 17.54 -18.04 -26.81
N PRO A 112 16.25 -17.82 -27.09
CA PRO A 112 15.24 -18.87 -27.14
C PRO A 112 15.56 -19.92 -28.20
N ASN A 113 15.37 -21.18 -27.88
CA ASN A 113 15.64 -22.28 -28.80
C ASN A 113 14.65 -22.35 -29.97
N THR A 114 13.50 -21.72 -29.88
CA THR A 114 12.46 -21.78 -30.92
C THR A 114 12.46 -20.52 -31.76
N TYR A 115 12.71 -20.65 -33.06
CA TYR A 115 12.76 -19.52 -33.98
C TYR A 115 12.24 -19.88 -35.36
N ILE A 116 11.87 -18.84 -36.11
CA ILE A 116 11.50 -18.90 -37.54
C ILE A 116 12.38 -17.94 -38.31
N LEU A 117 12.89 -18.42 -39.45
CA LEU A 117 13.57 -17.58 -40.41
C LEU A 117 12.64 -17.23 -41.57
N TYR A 118 12.60 -15.96 -41.89
CA TYR A 118 11.85 -15.43 -43.03
C TYR A 118 12.84 -14.91 -44.09
N LYS A 119 12.55 -15.23 -45.35
CA LYS A 119 13.06 -14.48 -46.50
C LYS A 119 12.01 -13.45 -46.89
N VAL A 120 12.43 -12.22 -47.02
CA VAL A 120 11.57 -11.11 -47.40
C VAL A 120 11.94 -10.70 -48.83
N THR A 121 10.99 -10.74 -49.74
CA THR A 121 11.16 -10.35 -51.14
C THR A 121 10.06 -9.36 -51.49
N ASN A 122 10.43 -8.14 -51.92
CA ASN A 122 9.47 -7.08 -52.25
C ASN A 122 8.37 -6.90 -51.19
N LYS A 123 8.79 -6.81 -49.92
CA LYS A 123 7.91 -6.71 -48.70
C LYS A 123 7.05 -7.94 -48.43
N LYS A 124 7.08 -8.98 -49.25
CA LYS A 124 6.39 -10.26 -48.95
C LYS A 124 7.30 -11.16 -48.13
N LYS A 125 6.81 -11.67 -47.03
CA LYS A 125 7.53 -12.60 -46.15
C LYS A 125 7.20 -14.04 -46.52
N SER A 126 8.23 -14.86 -46.78
CA SER A 126 8.13 -16.30 -46.94
C SER A 126 8.91 -17.00 -45.83
N ILE A 127 8.35 -18.06 -45.27
CA ILE A 127 9.05 -18.85 -44.25
C ILE A 127 10.04 -19.74 -44.97
N VAL A 128 11.32 -19.65 -44.59
CA VAL A 128 12.37 -20.49 -45.14
C VAL A 128 12.67 -21.67 -44.20
N TYR A 129 12.63 -21.43 -42.90
CA TYR A 129 12.95 -22.46 -41.92
C TYR A 129 12.20 -22.22 -40.62
N LYS A 130 11.71 -23.32 -40.01
CA LYS A 130 11.19 -23.39 -38.67
C LYS A 130 11.92 -24.51 -37.94
N ASN A 131 12.49 -24.22 -36.79
CA ASN A 131 13.12 -25.27 -35.97
C ASN A 131 12.10 -26.07 -35.11
N ASN A 132 10.85 -25.58 -35.02
CA ASN A 132 9.72 -26.29 -34.40
C ASN A 132 8.48 -26.14 -35.27
N SER A 133 7.99 -27.26 -35.81
CA SER A 133 6.86 -27.29 -36.74
C SER A 133 5.52 -26.87 -36.11
N PHE A 134 5.38 -27.02 -34.79
CA PHE A 134 4.18 -26.65 -34.05
C PHE A 134 4.11 -25.16 -33.69
N TYR A 135 5.18 -24.41 -33.95
CA TYR A 135 5.18 -22.98 -33.64
C TYR A 135 4.38 -22.19 -34.66
N THR A 136 3.37 -21.46 -34.17
CA THR A 136 2.72 -20.38 -34.90
C THR A 136 3.05 -19.05 -34.23
N THR A 137 3.23 -17.99 -35.03
CA THR A 137 3.47 -16.62 -34.52
C THR A 137 2.45 -16.26 -33.47
N LYS A 138 2.93 -16.08 -32.22
CA LYS A 138 2.08 -15.72 -31.08
C LYS A 138 2.39 -14.29 -30.64
N ILE A 139 1.46 -13.69 -29.93
CA ILE A 139 1.64 -12.40 -29.27
C ILE A 139 2.85 -12.50 -28.33
N GLY A 140 3.76 -11.52 -28.43
CA GLY A 140 4.97 -11.47 -27.58
C GLY A 140 6.23 -12.06 -28.22
N ALA A 141 6.19 -12.53 -29.48
CA ALA A 141 7.40 -12.94 -30.22
C ALA A 141 8.32 -11.73 -30.47
N ILE A 142 9.63 -11.91 -30.29
CA ILE A 142 10.64 -10.89 -30.60
C ILE A 142 11.13 -11.12 -32.01
N LYS A 143 11.11 -10.07 -32.83
CA LYS A 143 11.55 -10.08 -34.23
C LYS A 143 12.78 -9.20 -34.39
N SER A 144 13.75 -9.68 -35.19
CA SER A 144 14.79 -8.80 -35.66
C SER A 144 14.23 -7.76 -36.64
N GLU A 145 14.98 -6.72 -36.93
CA GLU A 145 14.76 -5.93 -38.13
C GLU A 145 14.95 -6.81 -39.37
N ILE A 146 14.40 -6.34 -40.46
CA ILE A 146 14.66 -6.98 -41.78
C ILE A 146 16.07 -6.54 -42.21
N ILE A 147 17.02 -7.47 -42.20
CA ILE A 147 18.39 -7.21 -42.64
C ILE A 147 18.44 -7.38 -44.15
N PRO A 148 18.73 -6.30 -44.93
CA PRO A 148 18.73 -6.39 -46.35
C PRO A 148 19.91 -7.26 -46.84
N THR A 149 19.68 -8.06 -47.85
CA THR A 149 20.67 -8.89 -48.52
C THR A 149 21.06 -8.31 -49.89
N ARG A 150 20.37 -7.27 -50.34
CA ARG A 150 20.61 -6.52 -51.58
C ARG A 150 20.63 -5.03 -51.27
N ILE A 151 21.44 -4.28 -51.98
CA ILE A 151 21.61 -2.82 -51.83
C ILE A 151 20.28 -2.11 -52.14
N ASP A 152 19.52 -2.62 -53.12
CA ASP A 152 18.22 -2.06 -53.53
C ASP A 152 17.07 -2.34 -52.54
N GLY A 153 17.36 -3.08 -51.46
CA GLY A 153 16.36 -3.47 -50.45
C GLY A 153 15.28 -4.44 -50.95
N SER A 154 15.44 -4.99 -52.20
CA SER A 154 14.46 -5.94 -52.78
C SER A 154 14.37 -7.24 -52.00
N GLN A 155 15.45 -7.66 -51.36
CA GLN A 155 15.53 -8.89 -50.56
C GLN A 155 16.13 -8.62 -49.18
N GLY A 156 15.68 -9.37 -48.22
CA GLY A 156 16.17 -9.33 -46.85
C GLY A 156 15.84 -10.60 -46.07
N ILE A 157 16.43 -10.71 -44.90
CA ILE A 157 16.21 -11.85 -43.98
C ILE A 157 15.78 -11.31 -42.64
N GLN A 158 14.87 -12.02 -41.98
CA GLN A 158 14.40 -11.70 -40.64
C GLN A 158 14.32 -12.99 -39.80
N ILE A 159 14.76 -12.88 -38.56
CA ILE A 159 14.53 -13.93 -37.55
C ILE A 159 13.43 -13.52 -36.57
N GLU A 160 12.61 -14.48 -36.17
CA GLU A 160 11.59 -14.31 -35.14
C GLU A 160 11.77 -15.38 -34.10
N PHE A 161 11.98 -14.99 -32.82
CA PHE A 161 12.06 -15.88 -31.69
C PHE A 161 10.71 -16.04 -31.02
N ALA A 162 10.34 -17.32 -30.80
CA ALA A 162 9.14 -17.72 -30.09
C ALA A 162 9.37 -17.76 -28.59
N ASN A 163 8.32 -17.50 -27.82
CA ASN A 163 8.31 -17.62 -26.37
C ASN A 163 9.53 -16.98 -25.68
N PRO A 164 9.78 -15.70 -25.86
CA PRO A 164 10.91 -15.02 -25.23
C PRO A 164 10.71 -14.80 -23.73
N ILE A 165 9.86 -15.62 -23.08
CA ILE A 165 9.52 -15.51 -21.67
C ILE A 165 10.78 -15.53 -20.80
N SER A 166 11.75 -16.40 -21.10
CA SER A 166 13.02 -16.45 -20.36
C SER A 166 13.83 -15.15 -20.46
N LEU A 167 13.82 -14.51 -21.63
CA LEU A 167 14.49 -13.21 -21.83
C LEU A 167 13.76 -12.10 -21.07
N TYR A 168 12.43 -12.07 -21.12
CA TYR A 168 11.64 -11.11 -20.36
C TYR A 168 11.81 -11.29 -18.85
N PHE A 169 11.83 -12.52 -18.35
CA PHE A 169 12.08 -12.77 -16.93
C PHE A 169 13.47 -12.33 -16.49
N HIS A 170 14.47 -12.50 -17.32
CA HIS A 170 15.82 -12.04 -17.00
C HIS A 170 15.92 -10.51 -16.92
N GLU A 171 15.29 -9.79 -17.84
CA GLU A 171 15.34 -8.32 -17.89
C GLU A 171 14.34 -7.64 -16.95
N LEU A 172 13.14 -8.19 -16.79
CA LEU A 172 12.03 -7.56 -16.06
C LEU A 172 11.71 -8.22 -14.73
N GLY A 173 12.18 -9.45 -14.45
CA GLY A 173 11.78 -10.21 -13.28
C GLY A 173 12.03 -9.47 -11.98
N LEU A 174 13.21 -8.85 -11.82
CA LEU A 174 13.55 -8.06 -10.65
C LEU A 174 12.64 -6.83 -10.49
N LEU A 175 12.35 -6.14 -11.59
CA LEU A 175 11.50 -4.95 -11.59
C LEU A 175 10.06 -5.29 -11.24
N ILE A 176 9.53 -6.39 -11.77
CA ILE A 176 8.19 -6.89 -11.44
C ILE A 176 8.12 -7.28 -9.95
N PHE A 177 9.15 -7.96 -9.45
CA PHE A 177 9.21 -8.35 -8.03
C PHE A 177 9.25 -7.13 -7.10
N ILE A 178 10.08 -6.13 -7.38
CA ILE A 178 10.13 -4.88 -6.61
C ILE A 178 8.79 -4.15 -6.68
N SER A 179 8.18 -4.05 -7.86
CA SER A 179 6.85 -3.43 -8.03
C SER A 179 5.79 -4.12 -7.19
N PHE A 180 5.81 -5.46 -7.12
CA PHE A 180 4.88 -6.23 -6.31
C PHE A 180 5.04 -5.96 -4.81
N ILE A 181 6.29 -5.90 -4.32
CA ILE A 181 6.59 -5.54 -2.92
C ILE A 181 6.08 -4.14 -2.60
N LEU A 182 6.32 -3.16 -3.49
CA LEU A 182 5.84 -1.79 -3.29
C LEU A 182 4.31 -1.71 -3.26
N CYS A 183 3.61 -2.49 -4.09
CA CYS A 183 2.15 -2.59 -4.04
C CYS A 183 1.65 -3.11 -2.70
N ILE A 184 2.25 -4.18 -2.17
CA ILE A 184 1.88 -4.75 -0.87
C ILE A 184 2.13 -3.73 0.25
N LEU A 185 3.27 -3.05 0.21
CA LEU A 185 3.62 -2.04 1.21
C LEU A 185 2.66 -0.85 1.18
N ALA A 186 2.33 -0.34 -0.01
CA ALA A 186 1.34 0.72 -0.18
C ALA A 186 -0.04 0.29 0.34
N PHE A 187 -0.50 -0.92 -0.01
CA PHE A 187 -1.77 -1.46 0.46
C PHE A 187 -1.82 -1.58 1.99
N THR A 188 -0.78 -2.13 2.61
CA THR A 188 -0.72 -2.26 4.08
C THR A 188 -0.69 -0.91 4.78
N CYS A 189 0.05 0.08 4.25
CA CYS A 189 0.05 1.45 4.77
C CYS A 189 -1.34 2.08 4.73
N ILE A 190 -2.05 1.95 3.61
CA ILE A 190 -3.40 2.50 3.45
C ILE A 190 -4.38 1.84 4.43
N MET A 191 -4.33 0.52 4.58
CA MET A 191 -5.19 -0.20 5.53
C MET A 191 -4.95 0.25 6.97
N LYS A 192 -3.69 0.46 7.38
CA LYS A 192 -3.34 1.01 8.70
C LYS A 192 -3.85 2.45 8.86
N GLN A 193 -3.70 3.31 7.86
CA GLN A 193 -4.23 4.69 7.92
C GLN A 193 -5.75 4.72 8.10
N VAL A 194 -6.48 3.87 7.36
CA VAL A 194 -7.95 3.76 7.50
C VAL A 194 -8.34 3.30 8.90
N ALA A 195 -7.61 2.33 9.47
CA ALA A 195 -7.85 1.86 10.85
C ALA A 195 -7.61 2.98 11.88
N ILE A 196 -6.51 3.74 11.76
CA ILE A 196 -6.20 4.88 12.62
C ILE A 196 -7.29 5.94 12.54
N ILE A 197 -7.72 6.32 11.33
CA ILE A 197 -8.78 7.32 11.13
C ILE A 197 -10.10 6.87 11.79
N ARG A 198 -10.47 5.58 11.64
CA ARG A 198 -11.68 5.03 12.30
C ARG A 198 -11.59 5.11 13.82
N THR A 199 -10.43 4.77 14.38
CA THR A 199 -10.20 4.86 15.84
C THR A 199 -10.28 6.32 16.31
N GLN A 200 -9.66 7.25 15.61
CA GLN A 200 -9.73 8.67 15.95
C GLN A 200 -11.17 9.21 15.87
N GLN A 201 -11.94 8.82 14.87
CA GLN A 201 -13.35 9.21 14.75
C GLN A 201 -14.21 8.65 15.89
N LYS A 202 -13.97 7.37 16.27
CA LYS A 202 -14.64 6.76 17.42
C LYS A 202 -14.33 7.52 18.70
N ASN A 203 -13.04 7.83 18.95
CA ASN A 203 -12.62 8.57 20.13
C ASN A 203 -13.21 9.99 20.15
N ALA A 204 -13.17 10.70 19.02
CA ALA A 204 -13.77 12.03 18.91
C ALA A 204 -15.30 12.01 19.15
N ARG A 205 -15.99 10.94 18.72
CA ARG A 205 -17.42 10.76 18.99
C ARG A 205 -17.70 10.51 20.47
N ILE A 206 -16.93 9.63 21.08
CA ILE A 206 -17.06 9.35 22.54
C ILE A 206 -16.82 10.62 23.34
N GLN A 207 -15.78 11.40 23.01
CA GLN A 207 -15.50 12.66 23.68
C GLN A 207 -16.63 13.69 23.52
N LYS A 208 -17.21 13.76 22.32
CA LYS A 208 -18.37 14.63 22.06
C LYS A 208 -19.60 14.21 22.85
N ASP A 209 -19.93 12.91 22.82
CA ASP A 209 -21.10 12.37 23.54
C ASP A 209 -20.93 12.55 25.06
N PHE A 210 -19.71 12.33 25.58
CA PHE A 210 -19.36 12.62 26.97
C PHE A 210 -19.55 14.10 27.33
N SER A 211 -19.08 15.00 26.49
CA SER A 211 -19.25 16.46 26.72
C SER A 211 -20.72 16.85 26.75
N TYR A 212 -21.55 16.30 25.88
CA TYR A 212 -23.01 16.57 25.88
C TYR A 212 -23.70 16.02 27.15
N ALA A 213 -23.36 14.79 27.55
CA ALA A 213 -23.89 14.21 28.77
C ALA A 213 -23.55 15.06 30.01
N MET A 214 -22.28 15.49 30.10
CA MET A 214 -21.80 16.34 31.20
C MET A 214 -22.53 17.70 31.27
N ILE A 215 -22.71 18.36 30.11
CA ILE A 215 -23.45 19.62 30.06
C ILE A 215 -24.88 19.43 30.50
N HIS A 216 -25.52 18.31 30.08
CA HIS A 216 -26.88 17.98 30.49
C HIS A 216 -26.97 17.76 32.00
N ASP A 217 -26.07 16.96 32.60
CA ASP A 217 -26.06 16.64 34.02
C ASP A 217 -25.72 17.85 34.91
N MET A 218 -24.99 18.83 34.42
CA MET A 218 -24.75 20.10 35.09
C MET A 218 -25.95 21.06 34.98
N LYS A 219 -26.73 21.01 33.91
CA LYS A 219 -27.89 21.90 33.69
C LYS A 219 -28.98 21.69 34.71
N THR A 220 -29.23 20.45 35.11
CA THR A 220 -30.30 20.10 36.05
C THR A 220 -30.08 20.71 37.44
N PRO A 221 -28.95 20.49 38.16
CA PRO A 221 -28.68 21.11 39.45
C PRO A 221 -28.64 22.65 39.37
N LEU A 222 -28.06 23.18 38.26
CA LEU A 222 -28.04 24.63 38.08
C LEU A 222 -29.45 25.25 37.95
N SER A 223 -30.35 24.57 37.23
CA SER A 223 -31.76 25.00 37.10
C SER A 223 -32.48 24.92 38.45
N THR A 224 -32.25 23.88 39.24
CA THR A 224 -32.84 23.70 40.60
C THR A 224 -32.36 24.76 41.55
N ILE A 225 -31.04 25.11 41.51
CA ILE A 225 -30.46 26.19 42.29
C ILE A 225 -31.12 27.54 41.90
N SER A 226 -31.22 27.84 40.61
CA SER A 226 -31.80 29.06 40.08
C SER A 226 -33.30 29.20 40.49
N MET A 227 -34.06 28.09 40.36
CA MET A 227 -35.46 28.04 40.79
C MET A 227 -35.60 28.24 42.30
N GLY A 228 -34.74 27.60 43.10
CA GLY A 228 -34.73 27.76 44.56
C GLY A 228 -34.47 29.21 44.99
N ILE A 229 -33.49 29.88 44.35
CA ILE A 229 -33.18 31.29 44.60
C ILE A 229 -34.38 32.15 44.22
N ASN A 230 -34.97 31.98 43.04
CA ASN A 230 -36.11 32.74 42.59
C ASN A 230 -37.35 32.55 43.55
N THR A 231 -37.51 31.35 44.07
CA THR A 231 -38.62 31.06 45.04
C THR A 231 -38.37 31.77 46.35
N LEU A 232 -37.11 31.86 46.81
CA LEU A 232 -36.78 32.57 48.07
C LEU A 232 -36.93 34.10 47.96
N THR A 233 -36.99 34.67 46.77
CA THR A 233 -37.28 36.11 46.59
C THR A 233 -38.76 36.46 46.75
N VAL A 234 -39.64 35.47 46.76
CA VAL A 234 -41.08 35.67 47.03
C VAL A 234 -41.28 35.90 48.52
N PRO A 235 -41.87 37.03 48.94
CA PRO A 235 -42.00 37.41 50.39
C PRO A 235 -42.67 36.33 51.25
N SER A 236 -43.75 35.72 50.78
CA SER A 236 -44.48 34.64 51.48
C SER A 236 -43.63 33.39 51.77
N VAL A 237 -42.56 33.16 50.99
CA VAL A 237 -41.66 32.03 51.17
C VAL A 237 -40.39 32.46 51.91
N GLY A 238 -39.81 33.61 51.58
CA GLY A 238 -38.61 34.15 52.19
C GLY A 238 -38.74 34.50 53.67
N GLU A 239 -39.93 34.97 54.10
CA GLU A 239 -40.26 35.27 55.51
C GLU A 239 -40.61 34.02 56.30
N ASN A 240 -41.10 32.94 55.68
CA ASN A 240 -41.41 31.68 56.33
C ASN A 240 -40.14 30.88 56.67
N LYS A 241 -39.73 30.89 57.93
CA LYS A 241 -38.50 30.25 58.41
C LYS A 241 -38.36 28.79 57.97
N LYS A 242 -39.46 28.01 57.97
CA LYS A 242 -39.47 26.60 57.63
C LYS A 242 -39.25 26.37 56.15
N LEU A 243 -39.93 27.12 55.30
CA LEU A 243 -39.80 27.07 53.84
C LEU A 243 -38.42 27.54 53.41
N ARG A 244 -37.98 28.65 53.95
CA ARG A 244 -36.63 29.23 53.70
C ARG A 244 -35.54 28.19 53.98
N THR A 245 -35.56 27.53 55.16
CA THR A 245 -34.59 26.50 55.51
C THR A 245 -34.62 25.34 54.54
N LYS A 246 -35.84 24.90 54.13
CA LYS A 246 -36.01 23.83 53.14
C LYS A 246 -35.32 24.18 51.79
N TYR A 247 -35.62 25.37 51.22
CA TYR A 247 -35.05 25.76 49.96
C TYR A 247 -33.53 26.01 50.05
N LEU A 248 -33.02 26.58 51.12
CA LEU A 248 -31.57 26.72 51.33
C LEU A 248 -30.87 25.38 51.42
N THR A 249 -31.51 24.35 52.01
CA THR A 249 -30.97 22.99 52.07
C THR A 249 -30.90 22.36 50.69
N VAL A 250 -31.97 22.52 49.88
CA VAL A 250 -31.98 22.05 48.49
C VAL A 250 -30.84 22.71 47.67
N ILE A 251 -30.74 24.05 47.71
CA ILE A 251 -29.69 24.81 47.04
C ILE A 251 -28.30 24.31 47.46
N ARG A 252 -28.07 24.08 48.75
CA ARG A 252 -26.79 23.61 49.25
C ARG A 252 -26.46 22.20 48.74
N ASN A 253 -27.42 21.33 48.71
CA ASN A 253 -27.26 19.95 48.24
C ASN A 253 -26.94 19.93 46.75
N GLU A 254 -27.67 20.69 45.94
CA GLU A 254 -27.43 20.78 44.51
C GLU A 254 -26.05 21.44 44.17
N ASN A 255 -25.65 22.43 44.97
CA ASN A 255 -24.31 23.03 44.82
C ASN A 255 -23.19 22.03 45.14
N LYS A 256 -23.37 21.20 46.22
CA LYS A 256 -22.42 20.13 46.55
C LYS A 256 -22.37 19.08 45.42
N HIS A 257 -23.53 18.71 44.87
CA HIS A 257 -23.59 17.79 43.72
C HIS A 257 -22.87 18.34 42.48
N LEU A 258 -23.10 19.61 42.15
CA LEU A 258 -22.40 20.29 41.04
C LEU A 258 -20.89 20.28 41.25
N TYR A 259 -20.42 20.56 42.46
CA TYR A 259 -18.97 20.52 42.79
C TYR A 259 -18.38 19.11 42.60
N GLN A 260 -19.10 18.07 43.00
CA GLN A 260 -18.70 16.68 42.77
C GLN A 260 -18.60 16.34 41.30
N LEU A 261 -19.55 16.79 40.44
CA LEU A 261 -19.50 16.60 38.97
C LEU A 261 -18.29 17.29 38.39
N ILE A 262 -17.98 18.52 38.79
CA ILE A 262 -16.77 19.26 38.33
C ILE A 262 -15.49 18.50 38.69
N ASN A 263 -15.38 18.00 39.91
CA ASN A 263 -14.19 17.25 40.35
C ASN A 263 -14.04 15.95 39.54
N ARG A 264 -15.12 15.23 39.25
CA ARG A 264 -15.12 14.04 38.40
C ARG A 264 -14.56 14.38 37.00
N ILE A 265 -15.00 15.49 36.39
CA ILE A 265 -14.53 15.93 35.08
C ILE A 265 -13.02 16.24 35.12
N LEU A 266 -12.57 16.94 36.16
CA LEU A 266 -11.15 17.28 36.33
C LEU A 266 -10.29 16.03 36.52
N THR A 267 -10.78 15.04 37.26
CA THR A 267 -10.10 13.75 37.46
C THR A 267 -9.97 12.99 36.13
N ILE A 268 -11.04 12.89 35.35
CA ILE A 268 -11.04 12.27 34.02
C ILE A 268 -10.06 12.99 33.10
N SER A 269 -10.08 14.34 33.08
CA SER A 269 -9.17 15.14 32.26
C SER A 269 -7.70 14.95 32.62
N LYS A 270 -7.38 14.87 33.94
CA LYS A 270 -6.02 14.55 34.42
C LYS A 270 -5.60 13.14 34.00
N PHE A 271 -6.51 12.16 34.09
CA PHE A 271 -6.26 10.79 33.67
C PHE A 271 -5.99 10.70 32.15
N GLU A 272 -6.86 11.27 31.32
CA GLU A 272 -6.69 11.27 29.85
C GLU A 272 -5.41 11.97 29.39
N SER A 273 -4.99 13.04 30.10
CA SER A 273 -3.75 13.77 29.79
C SER A 273 -2.50 13.11 30.37
N GLY A 274 -2.62 11.98 31.06
CA GLY A 274 -1.49 11.30 31.72
C GLY A 274 -0.88 12.09 32.90
N LYS A 275 -1.61 13.10 33.38
CA LYS A 275 -1.16 13.97 34.50
C LYS A 275 -1.68 13.52 35.86
N LEU A 276 -2.41 12.40 35.93
CA LEU A 276 -2.88 11.86 37.19
C LEU A 276 -1.72 11.24 37.95
N ILE A 277 -1.38 11.81 39.08
CA ILE A 277 -0.37 11.28 40.00
C ILE A 277 -1.10 10.58 41.13
N LEU A 278 -0.89 9.28 41.29
CA LEU A 278 -1.47 8.49 42.37
C LEU A 278 -0.54 8.53 43.59
N ASN A 279 -1.08 8.89 44.74
CA ASN A 279 -0.37 8.87 46.01
C ASN A 279 -0.63 7.52 46.73
N LYS A 280 0.10 6.50 46.32
CA LYS A 280 -0.11 5.12 46.77
C LYS A 280 0.46 4.90 48.15
N THR A 281 -0.36 4.36 49.05
CA THR A 281 -0.03 3.94 50.41
C THR A 281 -0.53 2.54 50.67
N ILE A 282 -0.10 1.93 51.78
CA ILE A 282 -0.63 0.64 52.24
C ILE A 282 -1.96 0.92 52.96
N ILE A 283 -3.03 0.37 52.44
CA ILE A 283 -4.39 0.59 52.91
C ILE A 283 -4.96 -0.72 53.47
N ASN A 284 -5.64 -0.64 54.61
CA ASN A 284 -6.42 -1.75 55.15
C ASN A 284 -7.82 -1.79 54.48
N LEU A 285 -7.99 -2.81 53.64
CA LEU A 285 -9.22 -2.98 52.82
C LEU A 285 -10.47 -3.21 53.66
N GLU A 286 -10.35 -3.94 54.78
CA GLU A 286 -11.42 -4.20 55.71
C GLU A 286 -11.94 -2.90 56.35
N GLN A 287 -11.04 -2.06 56.80
CA GLN A 287 -11.37 -0.76 57.36
C GLN A 287 -12.04 0.17 56.35
N LEU A 288 -11.48 0.19 55.12
CA LEU A 288 -12.06 1.00 54.03
C LEU A 288 -13.48 0.56 53.68
N LEU A 289 -13.72 -0.74 53.52
CA LEU A 289 -15.05 -1.28 53.19
C LEU A 289 -16.05 -1.04 54.34
N ASN A 290 -15.66 -1.27 55.58
CA ASN A 290 -16.53 -0.99 56.74
C ASN A 290 -16.94 0.49 56.82
N ASN A 291 -16.05 1.42 56.49
CA ASN A 291 -16.38 2.85 56.40
C ASN A 291 -17.38 3.17 55.30
N ILE A 292 -17.24 2.50 54.12
CA ILE A 292 -18.15 2.66 53.00
C ILE A 292 -19.54 2.10 53.36
N GLU A 293 -19.61 0.91 53.96
CA GLU A 293 -20.85 0.26 54.42
C GLU A 293 -21.59 1.15 55.38
N GLY A 294 -20.91 1.66 56.42
CA GLY A 294 -21.54 2.55 57.41
C GLY A 294 -22.15 3.81 56.77
N ASN A 295 -21.51 4.35 55.73
CA ASN A 295 -22.04 5.50 54.99
C ASN A 295 -23.29 5.15 54.17
N PHE A 296 -23.36 3.93 53.59
CA PHE A 296 -24.50 3.46 52.84
C PHE A 296 -25.69 3.10 53.75
N GLU A 297 -25.47 2.47 54.91
CA GLU A 297 -26.51 2.14 55.89
C GLU A 297 -27.20 3.39 56.42
N VAL A 298 -26.47 4.45 56.70
CA VAL A 298 -27.03 5.73 57.20
C VAL A 298 -27.82 6.48 56.13
N ASN A 299 -27.44 6.36 54.86
CA ASN A 299 -28.03 7.16 53.80
C ASN A 299 -29.07 6.43 52.95
N SER A 300 -29.15 5.07 53.02
CA SER A 300 -30.12 4.31 52.24
C SER A 300 -31.43 4.10 52.99
N GLN A 301 -32.54 4.30 52.28
CA GLN A 301 -33.89 3.94 52.79
C GLN A 301 -34.21 2.45 52.59
N LYS A 302 -33.29 1.67 52.02
CA LYS A 302 -33.43 0.24 51.72
C LYS A 302 -32.58 -0.56 52.71
N ASN A 303 -33.11 -1.73 53.14
CA ASN A 303 -32.31 -2.71 53.89
C ASN A 303 -31.27 -3.34 52.96
N ILE A 304 -30.03 -2.87 53.03
CA ILE A 304 -28.88 -3.38 52.26
C ILE A 304 -28.11 -4.31 53.20
N THR A 305 -27.81 -5.52 52.74
CA THR A 305 -26.98 -6.47 53.49
C THR A 305 -25.63 -6.60 52.74
N PHE A 306 -24.54 -6.25 53.39
CA PHE A 306 -23.20 -6.43 52.86
C PHE A 306 -22.64 -7.78 53.32
N LYS A 307 -21.97 -8.49 52.41
CA LYS A 307 -21.21 -9.69 52.70
C LYS A 307 -19.80 -9.56 52.13
N ASN A 308 -18.84 -9.28 52.99
CA ASN A 308 -17.45 -9.12 52.59
C ASN A 308 -16.70 -10.45 52.70
N ILE A 309 -16.04 -10.87 51.64
CA ILE A 309 -15.12 -12.00 51.63
C ILE A 309 -13.74 -11.44 51.16
N ILE A 310 -12.87 -11.19 52.12
CA ILE A 310 -11.59 -10.56 51.87
C ILE A 310 -10.50 -11.62 52.06
N ASN A 311 -9.74 -11.93 51.01
CA ASN A 311 -8.62 -12.87 51.08
C ASN A 311 -7.32 -12.20 51.52
N GLU A 312 -7.12 -10.93 51.17
CA GLU A 312 -5.97 -10.12 51.55
C GLU A 312 -6.44 -8.78 52.12
N SER A 313 -6.05 -8.46 53.35
CA SER A 313 -6.52 -7.26 54.04
C SER A 313 -5.73 -6.00 53.69
N LEU A 314 -4.50 -6.09 53.12
CA LEU A 314 -3.64 -4.95 52.81
C LEU A 314 -3.49 -4.82 51.29
N VAL A 315 -3.66 -3.60 50.77
CA VAL A 315 -3.48 -3.27 49.37
C VAL A 315 -2.63 -2.00 49.23
N PHE A 316 -1.73 -1.97 48.22
CA PHE A 316 -0.95 -0.78 47.89
C PHE A 316 -1.65 0.04 46.80
N ALA A 317 -2.42 1.06 47.23
CA ALA A 317 -3.23 1.89 46.37
C ALA A 317 -3.32 3.34 46.86
N ASP A 318 -3.94 4.19 46.06
CA ASP A 318 -4.36 5.52 46.49
C ASP A 318 -5.73 5.42 47.16
N GLU A 319 -5.81 5.82 48.44
CA GLU A 319 -7.00 5.62 49.26
C GLU A 319 -8.22 6.38 48.75
N GLU A 320 -8.01 7.61 48.25
CA GLU A 320 -9.10 8.46 47.76
C GLU A 320 -9.72 7.83 46.50
N TYR A 321 -8.90 7.44 45.55
CA TYR A 321 -9.39 6.82 44.29
C TYR A 321 -9.95 5.42 44.54
N LEU A 322 -9.38 4.62 45.45
CA LEU A 322 -9.87 3.30 45.74
C LEU A 322 -11.26 3.40 46.43
N ASN A 323 -11.43 4.33 47.35
CA ASN A 323 -12.71 4.63 47.99
C ASN A 323 -13.78 5.04 46.94
N GLU A 324 -13.42 5.92 46.00
CA GLU A 324 -14.33 6.34 44.93
C GLU A 324 -14.75 5.17 44.02
N VAL A 325 -13.83 4.26 43.71
CA VAL A 325 -14.13 3.05 42.91
C VAL A 325 -15.14 2.16 43.61
N PHE A 326 -14.91 1.83 44.89
CA PHE A 326 -15.81 0.98 45.65
C PHE A 326 -17.18 1.65 45.87
N TYR A 327 -17.20 2.94 46.18
CA TYR A 327 -18.42 3.71 46.31
C TYR A 327 -19.28 3.65 45.03
N ASN A 328 -18.66 3.90 43.86
CA ASN A 328 -19.35 3.86 42.57
C ASN A 328 -19.84 2.43 42.22
N LEU A 329 -19.10 1.38 42.55
CA LEU A 329 -19.52 0.00 42.31
C LEU A 329 -20.75 -0.37 43.16
N ILE A 330 -20.74 0.02 44.44
CA ILE A 330 -21.85 -0.25 45.37
C ILE A 330 -23.09 0.57 45.00
N ASP A 331 -22.90 1.84 44.64
CA ASP A 331 -24.00 2.75 44.24
C ASP A 331 -24.71 2.28 42.96
N ASN A 332 -24.02 1.59 42.08
CA ASN A 332 -24.55 1.03 40.85
C ASN A 332 -25.16 -0.38 41.00
N SER A 333 -25.07 -1.01 42.16
CA SER A 333 -25.58 -2.36 42.40
C SER A 333 -26.97 -2.33 43.01
#